data_1f0b03fe849790e1d6b98ebc9534cd24
#
_entry.id   1f0b03fe849790e1d6b98ebc9534cd24
#
_cell.length_a   1.000
_cell.length_b   1.000
_cell.length_c   1.000
_cell.angle_alpha   90.00
_cell.angle_beta   90.00
_cell.angle_gamma   90.00
#
_symmetry.space_group_name_H-M   'P 1'
#
loop_
_entity.id
_entity.type
_entity.pdbx_description
1 polymer ?
#
loop_
_entity_poly.entity_id
_entity_poly.type
_entity_poly.pdbx_seq_one_letter_code
_entity_poly.pdbx_strand_id
1 'polypeptide(L)'
;FGRVGGGIYTKAADVGADLVGKVEAGIPEDDPRNPAVIADNVGDNVGDVAGMGADLFGSFAESSCASLVVASVSKELNAKWGYMMFPLLVSAGGILSSFITSFFATSVPGLKVTEEKHVERNLSIQLYISTIMSTISTVIVSYFFLPEKFCVVVSEVAKNGTWCQGYASKWAACVCVVCGLWAGLLIGKITDYMTSYNYSPVQEVSKSCETGAATNIIFGLALGYKSVVIPIFALAITIYVSFRYVNMYGVALAALGMLSTLSTSLTIDAYGPITDNAGGIAEMTGLSANVRVKTDALDAAGNTTAAIGKGFAIGSAALVSLALFGAFVTRSHISGVDLLEPITFAGLVVGAMLPY
;
A
#
# COMPACT_ATOMS: atom_id res chain seq x y z
N PHE A 1 -12.14 13.73 -1.70
CA PHE A 1 -11.89 13.47 -3.12
C PHE A 1 -11.75 11.96 -3.40
N GLY A 2 -10.83 11.24 -2.71
CA GLY A 2 -10.60 9.81 -2.93
C GLY A 2 -11.85 8.95 -2.81
N ARG A 3 -12.71 9.20 -1.81
CA ARG A 3 -13.95 8.43 -1.62
C ARG A 3 -15.02 8.72 -2.68
N VAL A 4 -15.27 9.99 -3.00
CA VAL A 4 -16.32 10.38 -3.95
C VAL A 4 -15.83 10.27 -5.39
N GLY A 5 -14.70 10.86 -5.71
CA GLY A 5 -14.11 10.81 -7.05
C GLY A 5 -13.54 9.43 -7.36
N GLY A 6 -12.70 8.90 -6.48
CA GLY A 6 -11.99 7.63 -6.67
C GLY A 6 -12.81 6.37 -6.34
N GLY A 7 -13.97 6.50 -5.72
CA GLY A 7 -14.83 5.36 -5.36
C GLY A 7 -16.22 5.44 -6.04
N ILE A 8 -17.03 6.39 -5.64
CA ILE A 8 -18.45 6.45 -6.06
C ILE A 8 -18.57 6.80 -7.55
N TYR A 9 -17.86 7.84 -7.99
CA TYR A 9 -17.91 8.29 -9.40
C TYR A 9 -17.41 7.19 -10.33
N THR A 10 -16.29 6.58 -10.05
CA THR A 10 -15.68 5.54 -10.87
C THR A 10 -16.58 4.33 -10.99
N LYS A 11 -17.19 3.89 -9.89
CA LYS A 11 -18.12 2.76 -9.94
C LYS A 11 -19.44 3.09 -10.63
N ALA A 12 -19.89 4.33 -10.58
CA ALA A 12 -21.05 4.75 -11.36
C ALA A 12 -20.76 4.74 -12.88
N ALA A 13 -19.55 5.11 -13.29
CA ALA A 13 -19.10 5.06 -14.66
C ALA A 13 -19.03 3.60 -15.18
N ASP A 14 -18.38 2.72 -14.43
CA ASP A 14 -18.27 1.28 -14.65
C ASP A 14 -19.66 0.62 -14.81
N VAL A 15 -20.59 0.87 -13.89
CA VAL A 15 -21.98 0.40 -13.98
C VAL A 15 -22.67 0.93 -15.25
N GLY A 16 -22.46 2.19 -15.61
CA GLY A 16 -23.02 2.80 -16.83
C GLY A 16 -22.47 2.17 -18.09
N ALA A 17 -21.18 1.91 -18.16
CA ALA A 17 -20.52 1.32 -19.31
C ALA A 17 -20.88 -0.17 -19.45
N ASP A 18 -20.66 -0.94 -18.41
CA ASP A 18 -20.74 -2.40 -18.47
C ASP A 18 -22.15 -2.94 -18.23
N LEU A 19 -22.84 -2.49 -17.19
CA LEU A 19 -24.16 -3.06 -16.90
C LEU A 19 -25.24 -2.52 -17.84
N VAL A 20 -25.33 -1.21 -17.97
CA VAL A 20 -26.37 -0.60 -18.82
C VAL A 20 -25.99 -0.73 -20.29
N GLY A 21 -24.78 -0.37 -20.67
CA GLY A 21 -24.35 -0.40 -22.09
C GLY A 21 -24.27 -1.82 -22.62
N LYS A 22 -23.54 -2.69 -21.97
CA LYS A 22 -23.22 -4.05 -22.42
C LYS A 22 -24.38 -5.03 -22.19
N VAL A 23 -24.97 -5.05 -20.98
CA VAL A 23 -25.99 -6.03 -20.63
C VAL A 23 -27.38 -5.60 -21.07
N GLU A 24 -27.82 -4.37 -20.79
CA GLU A 24 -29.17 -3.93 -21.11
C GLU A 24 -29.30 -3.46 -22.56
N ALA A 25 -28.35 -2.66 -23.04
CA ALA A 25 -28.41 -2.10 -24.41
C ALA A 25 -27.81 -3.04 -25.47
N GLY A 26 -27.08 -4.10 -25.06
CA GLY A 26 -26.46 -5.05 -25.98
C GLY A 26 -25.34 -4.47 -26.83
N ILE A 27 -24.71 -3.39 -26.38
CA ILE A 27 -23.57 -2.76 -27.03
C ILE A 27 -22.30 -3.48 -26.58
N PRO A 28 -21.38 -3.87 -27.47
CA PRO A 28 -20.13 -4.49 -27.11
C PRO A 28 -19.31 -3.62 -26.16
N GLU A 29 -18.39 -4.26 -25.42
CA GLU A 29 -17.43 -3.59 -24.55
C GLU A 29 -16.55 -2.63 -25.36
N ASP A 30 -16.25 -1.47 -24.80
CA ASP A 30 -15.44 -0.40 -25.43
C ASP A 30 -16.00 0.11 -26.80
N ASP A 31 -17.26 -0.11 -27.08
CA ASP A 31 -17.87 0.35 -28.35
C ASP A 31 -18.07 1.87 -28.32
N PRO A 32 -17.63 2.62 -29.34
CA PRO A 32 -17.75 4.08 -29.38
C PRO A 32 -19.21 4.59 -29.40
N ARG A 33 -20.18 3.73 -29.61
CA ARG A 33 -21.61 4.07 -29.49
C ARG A 33 -22.09 4.21 -28.06
N ASN A 34 -21.35 3.67 -27.11
CA ASN A 34 -21.65 3.80 -25.69
C ASN A 34 -20.87 4.99 -25.08
N PRO A 35 -21.53 6.11 -24.79
CA PRO A 35 -20.86 7.30 -24.27
C PRO A 35 -20.29 7.06 -22.84
N ALA A 36 -20.76 6.04 -22.12
CA ALA A 36 -20.27 5.71 -20.79
C ALA A 36 -18.85 5.13 -20.82
N VAL A 37 -18.38 4.56 -21.93
CA VAL A 37 -17.02 4.04 -22.09
C VAL A 37 -15.95 5.10 -21.82
N ILE A 38 -16.16 6.34 -22.28
CA ILE A 38 -15.23 7.44 -22.01
C ILE A 38 -15.21 7.78 -20.51
N ALA A 39 -16.38 7.77 -19.87
CA ALA A 39 -16.47 8.03 -18.43
C ALA A 39 -15.83 6.92 -17.60
N ASP A 40 -15.92 5.68 -18.04
CA ASP A 40 -15.31 4.51 -17.44
C ASP A 40 -13.78 4.56 -17.52
N ASN A 41 -13.25 4.71 -18.71
CA ASN A 41 -11.82 4.88 -18.95
C ASN A 41 -11.19 6.07 -18.19
N VAL A 42 -11.89 7.20 -18.08
CA VAL A 42 -11.49 8.33 -17.24
C VAL A 42 -11.62 7.95 -15.76
N GLY A 43 -12.67 7.20 -15.41
CA GLY A 43 -12.96 6.72 -14.08
C GLY A 43 -11.82 5.92 -13.48
N ASP A 44 -11.23 5.00 -14.23
CA ASP A 44 -10.10 4.20 -13.78
C ASP A 44 -8.87 5.05 -13.44
N ASN A 45 -8.59 6.08 -14.25
CA ASN A 45 -7.53 7.04 -13.91
C ASN A 45 -7.85 7.83 -12.63
N VAL A 46 -9.10 8.21 -12.42
CA VAL A 46 -9.53 8.90 -11.20
C VAL A 46 -9.48 7.94 -10.00
N GLY A 47 -9.90 6.70 -10.16
CA GLY A 47 -9.95 5.69 -9.11
C GLY A 47 -8.57 5.26 -8.64
N ASP A 48 -7.78 4.78 -9.56
CA ASP A 48 -6.50 4.16 -9.22
C ASP A 48 -5.38 5.20 -9.13
N VAL A 49 -5.18 6.06 -10.12
CA VAL A 49 -4.07 7.03 -10.06
C VAL A 49 -4.34 8.14 -9.03
N ALA A 50 -5.48 8.79 -9.10
CA ALA A 50 -5.76 9.91 -8.19
C ALA A 50 -6.30 9.44 -6.84
N GLY A 51 -7.21 8.45 -6.78
CA GLY A 51 -7.83 7.95 -5.56
C GLY A 51 -6.85 7.16 -4.71
N MET A 52 -6.30 6.06 -5.23
CA MET A 52 -5.35 5.21 -4.51
C MET A 52 -4.00 5.88 -4.33
N GLY A 53 -3.53 6.65 -5.32
CA GLY A 53 -2.32 7.46 -5.20
C GLY A 53 -2.42 8.47 -4.05
N ALA A 54 -3.57 9.12 -3.87
CA ALA A 54 -3.81 10.02 -2.74
C ALA A 54 -3.78 9.29 -1.39
N ASP A 55 -4.35 8.08 -1.28
CA ASP A 55 -4.36 7.27 -0.07
C ASP A 55 -2.93 6.83 0.32
N LEU A 56 -2.17 6.31 -0.63
CA LEU A 56 -0.78 5.91 -0.40
C LEU A 56 0.11 7.10 -0.04
N PHE A 57 -0.03 8.23 -0.72
CA PHE A 57 0.73 9.44 -0.41
C PHE A 57 0.33 10.03 0.94
N GLY A 58 -0.97 10.03 1.27
CA GLY A 58 -1.47 10.43 2.58
C GLY A 58 -0.86 9.58 3.69
N SER A 59 -0.92 8.27 3.57
CA SER A 59 -0.31 7.32 4.52
C SER A 59 1.21 7.54 4.67
N PHE A 60 1.90 7.85 3.58
CA PHE A 60 3.33 8.16 3.61
C PHE A 60 3.63 9.45 4.36
N ALA A 61 2.88 10.51 4.12
CA ALA A 61 3.02 11.78 4.83
C ALA A 61 2.70 11.61 6.32
N GLU A 62 1.61 10.92 6.64
CA GLU A 62 1.17 10.66 8.01
C GLU A 62 2.17 9.81 8.79
N SER A 63 2.73 8.75 8.20
CA SER A 63 3.75 7.92 8.85
C SER A 63 5.04 8.71 9.12
N SER A 64 5.42 9.58 8.17
CA SER A 64 6.55 10.49 8.33
C SER A 64 6.32 11.46 9.48
N CYS A 65 5.14 12.10 9.51
CA CYS A 65 4.76 13.01 10.59
C CYS A 65 4.71 12.30 11.95
N ALA A 66 4.07 11.14 12.03
CA ALA A 66 3.98 10.36 13.26
C ALA A 66 5.37 9.99 13.80
N SER A 67 6.26 9.54 12.90
CA SER A 67 7.64 9.19 13.26
C SER A 67 8.39 10.40 13.83
N LEU A 68 8.28 11.57 13.20
CA LEU A 68 8.92 12.80 13.66
C LEU A 68 8.34 13.28 15.00
N VAL A 69 7.02 13.22 15.19
CA VAL A 69 6.36 13.60 16.44
C VAL A 69 6.79 12.70 17.58
N VAL A 70 6.81 11.39 17.39
CA VAL A 70 7.26 10.44 18.42
C VAL A 70 8.77 10.59 18.71
N ALA A 71 9.59 10.82 17.67
CA ALA A 71 11.02 11.07 17.85
C ALA A 71 11.32 12.34 18.65
N SER A 72 10.45 13.36 18.53
CA SER A 72 10.67 14.69 19.10
C SER A 72 10.75 14.72 20.64
N VAL A 73 10.23 13.72 21.32
CA VAL A 73 10.30 13.62 22.78
C VAL A 73 11.61 12.97 23.29
N SER A 74 12.36 12.32 22.40
CA SER A 74 13.66 11.72 22.75
C SER A 74 14.77 12.76 22.74
N LYS A 75 15.46 12.95 23.87
CA LYS A 75 16.58 13.88 23.97
C LYS A 75 17.73 13.51 23.04
N GLU A 76 18.00 12.21 22.91
CA GLU A 76 19.09 11.70 22.08
C GLU A 76 18.80 11.92 20.60
N LEU A 77 17.55 11.70 20.15
CA LEU A 77 17.16 11.95 18.78
C LEU A 77 17.14 13.47 18.44
N ASN A 78 16.76 14.29 19.43
CA ASN A 78 16.80 15.76 19.28
C ASN A 78 18.21 16.35 19.37
N ALA A 79 19.20 15.61 19.84
CA ALA A 79 20.56 16.12 20.05
C ALA A 79 21.26 16.55 18.75
N LYS A 80 20.91 15.94 17.62
CA LYS A 80 21.44 16.27 16.30
C LYS A 80 20.34 16.30 15.27
N TRP A 81 20.35 17.31 14.41
CA TRP A 81 19.36 17.41 13.31
C TRP A 81 19.29 16.17 12.43
N GLY A 82 20.46 15.55 12.11
CA GLY A 82 20.49 14.32 11.32
C GLY A 82 19.76 13.14 11.95
N TYR A 83 19.73 13.04 13.28
CA TYR A 83 19.01 11.97 13.98
C TYR A 83 17.49 12.16 13.87
N MET A 84 17.02 13.41 14.00
CA MET A 84 15.61 13.75 13.81
C MET A 84 15.15 13.51 12.37
N MET A 85 16.03 13.71 11.39
CA MET A 85 15.72 13.51 9.98
C MET A 85 15.74 12.05 9.54
N PHE A 86 16.06 11.10 10.43
CA PHE A 86 16.13 9.68 10.10
C PHE A 86 14.89 9.15 9.34
N PRO A 87 13.63 9.43 9.76
CA PRO A 87 12.46 8.99 9.01
C PRO A 87 12.44 9.52 7.56
N LEU A 88 12.76 10.80 7.37
CA LEU A 88 12.80 11.39 6.02
C LEU A 88 13.95 10.84 5.17
N LEU A 89 15.07 10.51 5.79
CA LEU A 89 16.21 9.89 5.10
C LEU A 89 15.90 8.45 4.66
N VAL A 90 15.15 7.69 5.45
CA VAL A 90 14.61 6.37 5.03
C VAL A 90 13.72 6.54 3.81
N SER A 91 12.82 7.52 3.82
CA SER A 91 11.94 7.84 2.69
C SER A 91 12.73 8.24 1.44
N ALA A 92 13.71 9.13 1.59
CA ALA A 92 14.58 9.54 0.48
C ALA A 92 15.38 8.37 -0.10
N GLY A 93 15.87 7.48 0.79
CA GLY A 93 16.53 6.24 0.38
C GLY A 93 15.62 5.30 -0.39
N GLY A 94 14.35 5.21 -0.02
CA GLY A 94 13.32 4.45 -0.75
C GLY A 94 13.07 5.01 -2.15
N ILE A 95 12.92 6.32 -2.27
CA ILE A 95 12.74 7.01 -3.57
C ILE A 95 13.97 6.77 -4.48
N LEU A 96 15.17 6.91 -3.94
CA LEU A 96 16.40 6.65 -4.69
C LEU A 96 16.50 5.18 -5.12
N SER A 97 16.14 4.26 -4.25
CA SER A 97 16.09 2.83 -4.55
C SER A 97 15.11 2.53 -5.69
N SER A 98 13.92 3.13 -5.67
CA SER A 98 12.91 2.99 -6.72
C SER A 98 13.39 3.58 -8.05
N PHE A 99 14.05 4.75 -8.01
CA PHE A 99 14.65 5.35 -9.20
C PHE A 99 15.70 4.45 -9.84
N ILE A 100 16.63 3.91 -9.05
CA ILE A 100 17.64 2.96 -9.54
C ILE A 100 16.97 1.71 -10.10
N THR A 101 15.93 1.20 -9.41
CA THR A 101 15.20 -0.01 -9.83
C THR A 101 14.55 0.16 -11.21
N SER A 102 14.08 1.36 -11.56
CA SER A 102 13.46 1.62 -12.87
C SER A 102 14.37 1.31 -14.06
N PHE A 103 15.69 1.46 -13.90
CA PHE A 103 16.65 1.11 -14.95
C PHE A 103 16.76 -0.41 -15.21
N PHE A 104 16.40 -1.23 -14.25
CA PHE A 104 16.41 -2.69 -14.44
C PHE A 104 15.34 -3.15 -15.44
N ALA A 105 14.19 -2.45 -15.50
CA ALA A 105 13.15 -2.77 -16.48
C ALA A 105 13.48 -2.34 -17.92
N THR A 106 14.26 -1.26 -18.06
CA THR A 106 14.50 -0.61 -19.35
C THR A 106 15.83 -0.96 -19.98
N SER A 107 16.86 -1.17 -19.16
CA SER A 107 18.25 -1.18 -19.61
C SER A 107 19.01 -2.49 -19.39
N VAL A 108 18.52 -3.36 -18.47
CA VAL A 108 19.23 -4.59 -18.15
C VAL A 108 18.82 -5.72 -19.09
N PRO A 109 19.77 -6.33 -19.86
CA PRO A 109 19.49 -7.49 -20.69
C PRO A 109 18.91 -8.65 -19.87
N GLY A 110 17.87 -9.30 -20.39
CA GLY A 110 17.17 -10.40 -19.70
C GLY A 110 16.06 -9.98 -18.73
N LEU A 111 15.99 -8.69 -18.36
CA LEU A 111 14.88 -8.11 -17.61
C LEU A 111 14.05 -7.13 -18.46
N LYS A 112 14.52 -6.83 -19.67
CA LYS A 112 13.79 -5.97 -20.60
C LYS A 112 12.51 -6.68 -21.06
N VAL A 113 11.39 -5.97 -21.00
CA VAL A 113 10.11 -6.46 -21.52
C VAL A 113 10.14 -6.47 -23.03
N THR A 114 10.04 -7.65 -23.61
CA THR A 114 10.04 -7.87 -25.08
C THR A 114 8.76 -8.57 -25.56
N GLU A 115 8.03 -9.21 -24.65
CA GLU A 115 6.80 -9.93 -24.92
C GLU A 115 5.81 -9.69 -23.77
N GLU A 116 4.50 -9.76 -24.05
CA GLU A 116 3.43 -9.48 -23.09
C GLU A 116 3.54 -10.35 -21.83
N LYS A 117 3.84 -11.63 -21.99
CA LYS A 117 4.00 -12.58 -20.87
C LYS A 117 5.12 -12.24 -19.88
N HIS A 118 6.02 -11.30 -20.24
CA HIS A 118 7.11 -10.88 -19.36
C HIS A 118 6.73 -9.70 -18.46
N VAL A 119 5.59 -9.03 -18.69
CA VAL A 119 5.20 -7.81 -17.97
C VAL A 119 5.01 -8.07 -16.48
N GLU A 120 4.11 -8.98 -16.12
CA GLU A 120 3.79 -9.30 -14.72
C GLU A 120 5.03 -9.81 -13.95
N ARG A 121 5.82 -10.69 -14.60
CA ARG A 121 7.08 -11.16 -14.04
C ARG A 121 8.05 -10.01 -13.75
N ASN A 122 8.20 -9.08 -14.69
CA ASN A 122 9.12 -7.95 -14.53
C ASN A 122 8.65 -6.96 -13.47
N LEU A 123 7.36 -6.69 -13.37
CA LEU A 123 6.79 -5.86 -12.30
C LEU A 123 7.06 -6.49 -10.93
N SER A 124 6.87 -7.81 -10.79
CA SER A 124 7.21 -8.54 -9.57
C SER A 124 8.71 -8.46 -9.25
N ILE A 125 9.58 -8.63 -10.23
CA ILE A 125 11.04 -8.52 -10.04
C ILE A 125 11.44 -7.11 -9.59
N GLN A 126 10.81 -6.07 -10.12
CA GLN A 126 11.07 -4.70 -9.69
C GLN A 126 10.71 -4.47 -8.22
N LEU A 127 9.59 -5.02 -7.75
CA LEU A 127 9.24 -4.97 -6.32
C LEU A 127 10.31 -5.64 -5.45
N TYR A 128 10.82 -6.82 -5.84
CA TYR A 128 11.90 -7.48 -5.11
C TYR A 128 13.19 -6.66 -5.10
N ILE A 129 13.62 -6.16 -6.25
CA ILE A 129 14.84 -5.35 -6.35
C ILE A 129 14.70 -4.07 -5.52
N SER A 130 13.58 -3.35 -5.64
CA SER A 130 13.29 -2.15 -4.86
C SER A 130 13.31 -2.43 -3.36
N THR A 131 12.74 -3.54 -2.91
CA THR A 131 12.74 -3.95 -1.50
C THR A 131 14.16 -4.25 -1.00
N ILE A 132 14.96 -4.97 -1.77
CA ILE A 132 16.36 -5.27 -1.41
C ILE A 132 17.19 -3.98 -1.36
N MET A 133 17.07 -3.12 -2.35
CA MET A 133 17.77 -1.84 -2.39
C MET A 133 17.36 -0.92 -1.24
N SER A 134 16.06 -0.86 -0.92
CA SER A 134 15.56 -0.10 0.23
C SER A 134 16.03 -0.67 1.57
N THR A 135 16.19 -2.00 1.67
CA THR A 135 16.79 -2.64 2.85
C THR A 135 18.23 -2.19 3.03
N ILE A 136 19.05 -2.24 1.97
CA ILE A 136 20.45 -1.79 2.00
C ILE A 136 20.52 -0.30 2.37
N SER A 137 19.70 0.53 1.75
CA SER A 137 19.61 1.95 2.05
C SER A 137 19.27 2.21 3.53
N THR A 138 18.29 1.47 4.06
CA THR A 138 17.89 1.57 5.49
C THR A 138 19.04 1.22 6.42
N VAL A 139 19.81 0.18 6.14
CA VAL A 139 20.99 -0.21 6.92
C VAL A 139 22.03 0.92 6.92
N ILE A 140 22.32 1.49 5.76
CA ILE A 140 23.28 2.59 5.61
C ILE A 140 22.80 3.82 6.39
N VAL A 141 21.54 4.24 6.20
CA VAL A 141 20.96 5.39 6.88
C VAL A 141 20.93 5.18 8.39
N SER A 142 20.57 3.98 8.88
CA SER A 142 20.56 3.66 10.30
C SER A 142 21.96 3.73 10.92
N TYR A 143 22.97 3.30 10.18
CA TYR A 143 24.36 3.33 10.66
C TYR A 143 24.87 4.76 10.86
N PHE A 144 24.61 5.66 9.92
CA PHE A 144 25.15 7.03 9.93
C PHE A 144 24.28 8.04 10.67
N PHE A 145 22.95 7.87 10.65
CA PHE A 145 21.98 8.86 11.09
C PHE A 145 21.15 8.44 12.31
N LEU A 146 21.58 7.44 13.06
CA LEU A 146 21.01 7.15 14.37
C LEU A 146 22.11 7.03 15.44
N PRO A 147 21.83 7.48 16.69
CA PRO A 147 22.73 7.25 17.80
C PRO A 147 22.73 5.77 18.19
N GLU A 148 23.80 5.31 18.84
CA GLU A 148 23.92 3.90 19.28
C GLU A 148 22.74 3.46 20.15
N LYS A 149 22.28 4.37 21.04
CA LYS A 149 21.13 4.16 21.90
C LYS A 149 20.33 5.46 22.01
N PHE A 150 19.01 5.36 22.09
CA PHE A 150 18.12 6.49 22.29
C PHE A 150 16.90 6.08 23.10
N CYS A 151 16.32 7.02 23.79
CA CYS A 151 15.14 6.81 24.62
C CYS A 151 13.88 6.65 23.74
N VAL A 152 13.06 5.64 24.04
CA VAL A 152 11.80 5.36 23.32
C VAL A 152 10.57 5.47 24.22
N VAL A 153 10.77 5.51 25.54
CA VAL A 153 9.70 5.68 26.53
C VAL A 153 10.09 6.80 27.45
N VAL A 154 9.47 7.96 27.27
CA VAL A 154 9.66 9.14 28.11
C VAL A 154 8.54 9.19 29.12
N SER A 155 8.87 9.17 30.41
CA SER A 155 7.90 9.33 31.50
C SER A 155 8.09 10.70 32.15
N GLU A 156 7.02 11.49 32.22
CA GLU A 156 7.02 12.78 32.93
C GLU A 156 7.02 12.61 34.46
N VAL A 157 6.73 11.43 34.98
CA VAL A 157 6.59 11.14 36.41
C VAL A 157 7.91 10.64 37.02
N ALA A 158 9.03 11.14 36.60
CA ALA A 158 10.29 10.84 37.30
C ALA A 158 10.57 11.91 38.38
N LYS A 159 9.99 11.76 39.54
CA LYS A 159 10.39 12.51 40.75
C LYS A 159 11.90 12.40 41.10
N ASN A 160 12.62 11.54 40.38
CA ASN A 160 14.06 11.26 40.60
C ASN A 160 14.96 11.57 39.38
N GLY A 161 14.50 12.38 38.40
CA GLY A 161 15.38 12.87 37.33
C GLY A 161 15.71 11.86 36.22
N THR A 162 15.19 10.66 36.20
CA THR A 162 15.35 9.67 35.11
C THR A 162 14.23 9.85 34.09
N TRP A 163 14.57 10.46 32.96
CA TRP A 163 13.64 10.80 31.88
C TRP A 163 13.30 9.62 30.95
N CYS A 164 14.04 8.53 31.03
CA CYS A 164 13.90 7.41 30.12
C CYS A 164 13.65 6.10 30.85
N GLN A 165 12.53 5.45 30.53
CA GLN A 165 12.18 4.11 31.04
C GLN A 165 12.60 2.97 30.10
N GLY A 166 12.97 3.27 28.85
CA GLY A 166 13.37 2.26 27.88
C GLY A 166 14.27 2.83 26.78
N TYR A 167 15.39 2.17 26.55
CA TYR A 167 16.34 2.51 25.49
C TYR A 167 16.26 1.49 24.35
N ALA A 168 16.26 2.00 23.12
CA ALA A 168 16.41 1.21 21.90
C ALA A 168 17.79 1.47 21.27
N SER A 169 18.28 0.51 20.51
CA SER A 169 19.47 0.67 19.67
C SER A 169 19.11 1.09 18.25
N LYS A 170 20.07 1.69 17.55
CA LYS A 170 19.91 2.01 16.12
C LYS A 170 19.54 0.78 15.27
N TRP A 171 20.07 -0.39 15.62
CA TRP A 171 19.76 -1.63 14.93
C TRP A 171 18.36 -2.13 15.18
N ALA A 172 17.80 -1.89 16.38
CA ALA A 172 16.40 -2.18 16.66
C ALA A 172 15.47 -1.31 15.79
N ALA A 173 15.79 -0.02 15.64
CA ALA A 173 15.05 0.85 14.70
C ALA A 173 15.17 0.39 13.24
N CYS A 174 16.38 0.00 12.82
CA CYS A 174 16.62 -0.57 11.49
C CYS A 174 15.73 -1.82 11.26
N VAL A 175 15.69 -2.73 12.22
CA VAL A 175 14.85 -3.94 12.15
C VAL A 175 13.37 -3.59 12.03
N CYS A 176 12.88 -2.55 12.72
CA CYS A 176 11.49 -2.13 12.59
C CYS A 176 11.16 -1.68 11.16
N VAL A 177 12.00 -0.83 10.56
CA VAL A 177 11.83 -0.39 9.16
C VAL A 177 11.85 -1.58 8.20
N VAL A 178 12.84 -2.46 8.34
CA VAL A 178 13.00 -3.65 7.49
C VAL A 178 11.81 -4.61 7.66
N CYS A 179 11.33 -4.81 8.89
CA CYS A 179 10.16 -5.64 9.17
C CYS A 179 8.91 -5.12 8.44
N GLY A 180 8.65 -3.80 8.51
CA GLY A 180 7.57 -3.18 7.77
C GLY A 180 7.71 -3.32 6.25
N LEU A 181 8.91 -3.08 5.71
CA LEU A 181 9.22 -3.20 4.30
C LEU A 181 8.95 -4.62 3.75
N TRP A 182 9.44 -5.65 4.45
CA TRP A 182 9.25 -7.04 4.03
C TRP A 182 7.83 -7.55 4.29
N ALA A 183 7.15 -7.05 5.33
CA ALA A 183 5.73 -7.31 5.54
C ALA A 183 4.90 -6.75 4.39
N GLY A 184 5.19 -5.54 3.92
CA GLY A 184 4.57 -4.96 2.73
C GLY A 184 4.74 -5.84 1.49
N LEU A 185 5.97 -6.27 1.20
CA LEU A 185 6.24 -7.18 0.08
C LEU A 185 5.45 -8.49 0.21
N LEU A 186 5.41 -9.08 1.40
CA LEU A 186 4.64 -10.31 1.66
C LEU A 186 3.14 -10.09 1.39
N ILE A 187 2.57 -8.99 1.89
CA ILE A 187 1.16 -8.63 1.66
C ILE A 187 0.91 -8.48 0.16
N GLY A 188 1.76 -7.76 -0.55
CA GLY A 188 1.65 -7.60 -2.00
C GLY A 188 1.69 -8.93 -2.75
N LYS A 189 2.59 -9.85 -2.37
CA LYS A 189 2.70 -11.17 -3.02
C LYS A 189 1.52 -12.09 -2.71
N ILE A 190 0.96 -12.03 -1.51
CA ILE A 190 -0.27 -12.78 -1.18
C ILE A 190 -1.46 -12.21 -1.94
N THR A 191 -1.55 -10.88 -2.06
CA THR A 191 -2.59 -10.25 -2.87
C THR A 191 -2.47 -10.67 -4.33
N ASP A 192 -1.27 -10.63 -4.91
CA ASP A 192 -0.97 -11.14 -6.25
C ASP A 192 -1.49 -12.58 -6.45
N TYR A 193 -1.11 -13.49 -5.55
CA TYR A 193 -1.55 -14.89 -5.61
C TYR A 193 -3.07 -15.06 -5.54
N MET A 194 -3.75 -14.22 -4.76
CA MET A 194 -5.21 -14.31 -4.55
C MET A 194 -6.03 -13.59 -5.63
N THR A 195 -5.42 -12.69 -6.42
CA THR A 195 -6.14 -11.83 -7.39
C THR A 195 -5.71 -12.02 -8.84
N SER A 196 -4.55 -12.65 -9.11
CA SER A 196 -4.10 -12.87 -10.49
C SER A 196 -4.76 -14.09 -11.11
N TYR A 197 -5.14 -13.94 -12.38
CA TYR A 197 -5.71 -14.99 -13.22
C TYR A 197 -4.77 -16.19 -13.43
N ASN A 198 -3.48 -16.02 -13.19
CA ASN A 198 -2.48 -17.08 -13.32
C ASN A 198 -2.57 -18.15 -12.22
N TYR A 199 -3.27 -17.86 -11.12
CA TYR A 199 -3.33 -18.75 -9.96
C TYR A 199 -4.70 -19.39 -9.75
N SER A 200 -4.67 -20.56 -9.13
CA SER A 200 -5.88 -21.37 -8.86
C SER A 200 -7.02 -20.63 -8.13
N PRO A 201 -6.77 -19.72 -7.16
CA PRO A 201 -7.89 -19.09 -6.46
C PRO A 201 -8.84 -18.33 -7.37
N VAL A 202 -8.30 -17.56 -8.32
CA VAL A 202 -9.12 -16.82 -9.30
C VAL A 202 -9.74 -17.76 -10.33
N GLN A 203 -8.99 -18.77 -10.78
CA GLN A 203 -9.49 -19.77 -11.72
C GLN A 203 -10.69 -20.56 -11.13
N GLU A 204 -10.69 -20.86 -9.82
CA GLU A 204 -11.82 -21.48 -9.14
C GLU A 204 -13.06 -20.57 -9.12
N VAL A 205 -12.87 -19.25 -8.89
CA VAL A 205 -13.96 -18.27 -8.97
C VAL A 205 -14.51 -18.20 -10.40
N SER A 206 -13.65 -18.13 -11.41
CA SER A 206 -14.07 -18.15 -12.81
C SER A 206 -14.87 -19.41 -13.16
N LYS A 207 -14.40 -20.58 -12.73
CA LYS A 207 -15.11 -21.85 -12.94
C LYS A 207 -16.47 -21.89 -12.23
N SER A 208 -16.63 -21.22 -11.09
CA SER A 208 -17.92 -21.16 -10.38
C SER A 208 -19.03 -20.47 -11.19
N CYS A 209 -18.68 -19.68 -12.21
CA CYS A 209 -19.65 -19.05 -13.11
C CYS A 209 -20.48 -20.08 -13.88
N GLU A 210 -19.93 -21.29 -14.15
CA GLU A 210 -20.66 -22.38 -14.82
C GLU A 210 -21.88 -22.84 -14.01
N THR A 211 -21.85 -22.66 -12.69
CA THR A 211 -22.93 -23.11 -11.78
C THR A 211 -23.96 -22.03 -11.48
N GLY A 212 -23.69 -20.77 -11.85
CA GLY A 212 -24.61 -19.64 -11.74
C GLY A 212 -24.07 -18.46 -10.94
N ALA A 213 -24.76 -17.34 -11.05
CA ALA A 213 -24.34 -16.07 -10.43
C ALA A 213 -24.23 -16.13 -8.90
N ALA A 214 -25.17 -16.79 -8.23
CA ALA A 214 -25.17 -16.90 -6.77
C ALA A 214 -23.90 -17.61 -6.26
N THR A 215 -23.52 -18.71 -6.90
CA THR A 215 -22.31 -19.46 -6.57
C THR A 215 -21.06 -18.63 -6.80
N ASN A 216 -21.00 -17.90 -7.90
CA ASN A 216 -19.88 -17.01 -8.20
C ASN A 216 -19.70 -15.92 -7.13
N ILE A 217 -20.79 -15.27 -6.70
CA ILE A 217 -20.75 -14.27 -5.61
C ILE A 217 -20.21 -14.90 -4.32
N ILE A 218 -20.68 -16.10 -3.95
CA ILE A 218 -20.22 -16.80 -2.75
C ILE A 218 -18.73 -17.13 -2.82
N PHE A 219 -18.26 -17.65 -3.95
CA PHE A 219 -16.84 -17.97 -4.16
C PHE A 219 -15.98 -16.70 -4.13
N GLY A 220 -16.41 -15.60 -4.76
CA GLY A 220 -15.72 -14.31 -4.76
C GLY A 220 -15.59 -13.73 -3.35
N LEU A 221 -16.69 -13.72 -2.58
CA LEU A 221 -16.67 -13.27 -1.19
C LEU A 221 -15.77 -14.16 -0.31
N ALA A 222 -15.86 -15.49 -0.48
CA ALA A 222 -15.03 -16.43 0.27
C ALA A 222 -13.54 -16.23 -0.04
N LEU A 223 -13.18 -16.00 -1.30
CA LEU A 223 -11.80 -15.67 -1.69
C LEU A 223 -11.35 -14.35 -1.07
N GLY A 224 -12.18 -13.32 -1.09
CA GLY A 224 -11.91 -12.03 -0.45
C GLY A 224 -11.61 -12.18 1.04
N TYR A 225 -12.45 -12.90 1.78
CA TYR A 225 -12.19 -13.16 3.21
C TYR A 225 -10.92 -13.99 3.44
N LYS A 226 -10.64 -14.98 2.60
CA LYS A 226 -9.43 -15.82 2.70
C LYS A 226 -8.16 -15.00 2.42
N SER A 227 -8.22 -14.03 1.53
CA SER A 227 -7.06 -13.24 1.10
C SER A 227 -6.49 -12.36 2.21
N VAL A 228 -7.29 -11.97 3.22
CA VAL A 228 -6.84 -11.08 4.31
C VAL A 228 -6.17 -11.80 5.47
N VAL A 229 -6.27 -13.13 5.54
CA VAL A 229 -5.78 -13.91 6.70
C VAL A 229 -4.27 -13.72 6.90
N ILE A 230 -3.47 -14.01 5.87
CA ILE A 230 -2.00 -13.89 5.96
C ILE A 230 -1.56 -12.43 6.16
N PRO A 231 -2.10 -11.43 5.43
CA PRO A 231 -1.83 -10.03 5.69
C PRO A 231 -2.06 -9.59 7.14
N ILE A 232 -3.16 -10.02 7.77
CA ILE A 232 -3.43 -9.67 9.17
C ILE A 232 -2.36 -10.23 10.10
N PHE A 233 -1.94 -11.49 9.93
CA PHE A 233 -0.85 -12.06 10.72
C PHE A 233 0.48 -11.33 10.48
N ALA A 234 0.80 -10.97 9.23
CA ALA A 234 2.00 -10.20 8.92
C ALA A 234 2.01 -8.85 9.63
N LEU A 235 0.87 -8.13 9.61
CA LEU A 235 0.72 -6.87 10.34
C LEU A 235 0.84 -7.06 11.85
N ALA A 236 0.16 -8.05 12.42
CA ALA A 236 0.21 -8.33 13.85
C ALA A 236 1.64 -8.62 14.33
N ILE A 237 2.40 -9.42 13.58
CA ILE A 237 3.81 -9.71 13.88
C ILE A 237 4.64 -8.42 13.77
N THR A 238 4.44 -7.63 12.72
CA THR A 238 5.16 -6.36 12.52
C THR A 238 4.90 -5.39 13.67
N ILE A 239 3.65 -5.23 14.09
CA ILE A 239 3.28 -4.39 15.24
C ILE A 239 3.94 -4.91 16.51
N TYR A 240 3.81 -6.20 16.78
CA TYR A 240 4.36 -6.80 18.00
C TYR A 240 5.89 -6.64 18.09
N VAL A 241 6.61 -6.99 17.03
CA VAL A 241 8.06 -6.87 16.95
C VAL A 241 8.48 -5.41 17.10
N SER A 242 7.88 -4.52 16.34
CA SER A 242 8.25 -3.10 16.34
C SER A 242 7.98 -2.43 17.68
N PHE A 243 6.81 -2.70 18.28
CA PHE A 243 6.47 -2.20 19.60
C PHE A 243 7.39 -2.77 20.69
N ARG A 244 7.70 -4.05 20.64
CA ARG A 244 8.55 -4.71 21.63
C ARG A 244 9.99 -4.19 21.66
N TYR A 245 10.53 -3.81 20.51
CA TYR A 245 11.91 -3.34 20.40
C TYR A 245 12.08 -1.83 20.49
N VAL A 246 11.14 -1.05 19.94
CA VAL A 246 11.28 0.41 19.81
C VAL A 246 9.99 1.16 20.19
N ASN A 247 9.04 0.49 20.84
CA ASN A 247 7.74 1.06 21.25
C ASN A 247 6.99 1.70 20.09
N MET A 248 6.20 2.76 20.32
CA MET A 248 5.42 3.44 19.28
C MET A 248 6.28 4.05 18.15
N TYR A 249 7.49 4.47 18.47
CA TYR A 249 8.44 4.91 17.43
C TYR A 249 8.75 3.78 16.45
N GLY A 250 8.94 2.55 16.95
CA GLY A 250 9.15 1.37 16.11
C GLY A 250 7.97 1.07 15.19
N VAL A 251 6.73 1.23 15.67
CA VAL A 251 5.52 1.05 14.86
C VAL A 251 5.46 2.09 13.75
N ALA A 252 5.74 3.35 14.07
CA ALA A 252 5.79 4.43 13.08
C ALA A 252 6.89 4.19 12.03
N LEU A 253 8.06 3.72 12.45
CA LEU A 253 9.14 3.35 11.54
C LEU A 253 8.79 2.13 10.67
N ALA A 254 8.05 1.16 11.19
CA ALA A 254 7.59 0.03 10.39
C ALA A 254 6.55 0.45 9.34
N ALA A 255 5.63 1.36 9.69
CA ALA A 255 4.71 1.95 8.73
C ALA A 255 5.47 2.66 7.60
N LEU A 256 6.45 3.47 7.96
CA LEU A 256 7.32 4.16 7.01
C LEU A 256 8.13 3.17 6.15
N GLY A 257 8.64 2.09 6.77
CA GLY A 257 9.33 1.00 6.08
C GLY A 257 8.45 0.35 5.01
N MET A 258 7.20 0.03 5.35
CA MET A 258 6.23 -0.53 4.40
C MET A 258 6.02 0.39 3.19
N LEU A 259 6.00 1.70 3.42
CA LEU A 259 5.81 2.72 2.39
C LEU A 259 7.11 3.17 1.70
N SER A 260 8.27 2.63 2.06
CA SER A 260 9.55 3.06 1.45
C SER A 260 9.69 2.68 -0.03
N THR A 261 8.91 1.71 -0.53
CA THR A 261 8.79 1.36 -1.96
C THR A 261 7.65 2.08 -2.68
N LEU A 262 7.08 3.13 -2.07
CA LEU A 262 5.90 3.86 -2.56
C LEU A 262 6.03 4.27 -4.04
N SER A 263 7.17 4.82 -4.46
CA SER A 263 7.36 5.27 -5.84
C SER A 263 7.24 4.12 -6.85
N THR A 264 7.78 2.93 -6.53
CA THR A 264 7.61 1.73 -7.36
C THR A 264 6.15 1.28 -7.35
N SER A 265 5.50 1.28 -6.18
CA SER A 265 4.10 0.87 -6.03
C SER A 265 3.16 1.78 -6.81
N LEU A 266 3.33 3.11 -6.74
CA LEU A 266 2.54 4.07 -7.52
C LEU A 266 2.75 3.93 -9.04
N THR A 267 3.97 3.60 -9.47
CA THR A 267 4.25 3.36 -10.89
C THR A 267 3.52 2.11 -11.39
N ILE A 268 3.52 1.06 -10.59
CA ILE A 268 2.83 -0.20 -10.89
C ILE A 268 1.32 0.02 -10.90
N ASP A 269 0.80 0.80 -9.98
CA ASP A 269 -0.61 1.14 -9.86
C ASP A 269 -1.11 1.95 -11.05
N ALA A 270 -0.38 2.99 -11.45
CA ALA A 270 -0.72 3.82 -12.61
C ALA A 270 -0.65 3.04 -13.95
N TYR A 271 0.07 1.92 -13.99
CA TYR A 271 0.17 1.07 -15.18
C TYR A 271 -1.19 0.48 -15.57
N GLY A 272 -2.03 0.06 -14.61
CA GLY A 272 -3.36 -0.51 -14.85
C GLY A 272 -4.25 0.38 -15.75
N PRO A 273 -4.63 1.58 -15.29
CA PRO A 273 -5.46 2.50 -16.07
C PRO A 273 -4.87 2.90 -17.43
N ILE A 274 -3.54 2.93 -17.54
CA ILE A 274 -2.88 3.22 -18.84
C ILE A 274 -3.11 2.09 -19.85
N THR A 275 -3.00 0.85 -19.40
CA THR A 275 -3.19 -0.31 -20.29
C THR A 275 -4.64 -0.54 -20.64
N ASP A 276 -5.55 -0.32 -19.71
CA ASP A 276 -6.98 -0.37 -19.94
C ASP A 276 -7.40 0.69 -20.97
N ASN A 277 -7.04 1.94 -20.78
CA ASN A 277 -7.25 3.01 -21.77
C ASN A 277 -6.67 2.68 -23.16
N ALA A 278 -5.50 2.03 -23.21
CA ALA A 278 -4.91 1.61 -24.47
C ALA A 278 -5.78 0.54 -25.18
N GLY A 279 -6.39 -0.35 -24.41
CA GLY A 279 -7.36 -1.34 -24.88
C GLY A 279 -8.62 -0.68 -25.43
N GLY A 280 -9.22 0.21 -24.67
CA GLY A 280 -10.40 0.97 -25.08
C GLY A 280 -10.17 1.80 -26.35
N ILE A 281 -9.03 2.48 -26.46
CA ILE A 281 -8.66 3.21 -27.69
C ILE A 281 -8.51 2.25 -28.88
N ALA A 282 -7.89 1.09 -28.70
CA ALA A 282 -7.71 0.12 -29.77
C ALA A 282 -9.05 -0.39 -30.30
N GLU A 283 -10.01 -0.64 -29.42
CA GLU A 283 -11.36 -1.08 -29.77
C GLU A 283 -12.15 0.05 -30.46
N MET A 284 -12.25 1.23 -29.83
CA MET A 284 -12.97 2.38 -30.34
C MET A 284 -12.49 2.86 -31.73
N THR A 285 -11.20 2.66 -32.03
CA THR A 285 -10.62 3.04 -33.35
C THR A 285 -10.64 1.92 -34.36
N GLY A 286 -11.17 0.74 -34.02
CA GLY A 286 -11.29 -0.42 -34.91
C GLY A 286 -9.94 -1.00 -35.34
N LEU A 287 -8.92 -1.01 -34.46
CA LEU A 287 -7.64 -1.63 -34.75
C LEU A 287 -7.79 -3.15 -34.89
N SER A 288 -6.79 -3.79 -35.53
CA SER A 288 -6.84 -5.22 -35.79
C SER A 288 -6.92 -6.07 -34.53
N ALA A 289 -7.55 -7.24 -34.59
CA ALA A 289 -7.68 -8.19 -33.49
C ALA A 289 -6.32 -8.55 -32.83
N ASN A 290 -5.23 -8.56 -33.61
CA ASN A 290 -3.89 -8.77 -33.06
C ASN A 290 -3.43 -7.67 -32.09
N VAL A 291 -3.89 -6.45 -32.28
CA VAL A 291 -3.61 -5.35 -31.34
C VAL A 291 -4.43 -5.57 -30.08
N ARG A 292 -5.71 -5.91 -30.22
CA ARG A 292 -6.61 -6.16 -29.08
C ARG A 292 -6.08 -7.29 -28.18
N VAL A 293 -5.65 -8.41 -28.75
CA VAL A 293 -5.05 -9.51 -27.98
C VAL A 293 -3.87 -9.04 -27.11
N LYS A 294 -3.06 -8.10 -27.63
CA LYS A 294 -1.92 -7.56 -26.88
C LYS A 294 -2.36 -6.60 -25.78
N THR A 295 -3.32 -5.71 -26.09
CA THR A 295 -3.84 -4.77 -25.09
C THR A 295 -4.57 -5.50 -23.97
N ASP A 296 -5.35 -6.53 -24.27
CA ASP A 296 -6.03 -7.36 -23.25
C ASP A 296 -5.05 -8.07 -22.33
N ALA A 297 -3.93 -8.58 -22.87
CA ALA A 297 -2.88 -9.20 -22.06
C ALA A 297 -2.18 -8.19 -21.15
N LEU A 298 -1.98 -6.96 -21.63
CA LEU A 298 -1.40 -5.87 -20.83
C LEU A 298 -2.37 -5.38 -19.76
N ASP A 299 -3.65 -5.28 -20.08
CA ASP A 299 -4.72 -4.90 -19.15
C ASP A 299 -4.88 -5.94 -18.02
N ALA A 300 -4.93 -7.23 -18.35
CA ALA A 300 -4.96 -8.29 -17.33
C ALA A 300 -3.79 -8.20 -16.33
N ALA A 301 -2.59 -7.85 -16.80
CA ALA A 301 -1.44 -7.59 -15.93
C ALA A 301 -1.64 -6.31 -15.11
N GLY A 302 -2.26 -5.28 -15.70
CA GLY A 302 -2.60 -4.01 -15.04
C GLY A 302 -3.56 -4.20 -13.87
N ASN A 303 -4.64 -4.93 -14.08
CA ASN A 303 -5.65 -5.23 -13.05
C ASN A 303 -5.04 -6.00 -11.86
N THR A 304 -4.15 -6.95 -12.11
CA THR A 304 -3.43 -7.67 -11.05
C THR A 304 -2.53 -6.72 -10.24
N THR A 305 -1.83 -5.83 -10.91
CA THR A 305 -0.91 -4.89 -10.24
C THR A 305 -1.66 -3.82 -9.43
N ALA A 306 -2.80 -3.35 -9.91
CA ALA A 306 -3.68 -2.46 -9.15
C ALA A 306 -4.19 -3.13 -7.86
N ALA A 307 -4.52 -4.43 -7.90
CA ALA A 307 -4.90 -5.18 -6.71
C ALA A 307 -3.75 -5.28 -5.68
N ILE A 308 -2.50 -5.45 -6.12
CA ILE A 308 -1.31 -5.43 -5.26
C ILE A 308 -1.17 -4.07 -4.56
N GLY A 309 -1.34 -2.97 -5.30
CA GLY A 309 -1.33 -1.60 -4.76
C GLY A 309 -2.38 -1.40 -3.66
N LYS A 310 -3.59 -1.92 -3.85
CA LYS A 310 -4.66 -1.89 -2.84
C LYS A 310 -4.28 -2.67 -1.58
N GLY A 311 -3.63 -3.82 -1.70
CA GLY A 311 -3.11 -4.58 -0.56
C GLY A 311 -2.09 -3.79 0.26
N PHE A 312 -1.15 -3.11 -0.39
CA PHE A 312 -0.20 -2.19 0.25
C PHE A 312 -0.90 -1.03 0.96
N ALA A 313 -1.86 -0.38 0.30
CA ALA A 313 -2.58 0.77 0.83
C ALA A 313 -3.29 0.42 2.15
N ILE A 314 -4.06 -0.67 2.17
CA ILE A 314 -4.79 -1.10 3.36
C ILE A 314 -3.84 -1.52 4.48
N GLY A 315 -2.79 -2.28 4.17
CA GLY A 315 -1.80 -2.72 5.14
C GLY A 315 -1.05 -1.56 5.79
N SER A 316 -0.60 -0.59 4.98
CA SER A 316 0.08 0.60 5.48
C SER A 316 -0.84 1.49 6.31
N ALA A 317 -2.09 1.70 5.89
CA ALA A 317 -3.07 2.50 6.62
C ALA A 317 -3.33 1.97 8.03
N ALA A 318 -3.36 0.64 8.22
CA ALA A 318 -3.51 0.03 9.53
C ALA A 318 -2.33 0.36 10.47
N LEU A 319 -1.09 0.27 9.97
CA LEU A 319 0.11 0.64 10.74
C LEU A 319 0.17 2.14 11.01
N VAL A 320 -0.16 2.95 10.02
CA VAL A 320 -0.17 4.43 10.12
C VAL A 320 -1.18 4.90 11.15
N SER A 321 -2.39 4.34 11.15
CA SER A 321 -3.42 4.69 12.14
C SER A 321 -2.93 4.44 13.58
N LEU A 322 -2.26 3.32 13.81
CA LEU A 322 -1.66 3.02 15.12
C LEU A 322 -0.49 3.96 15.45
N ALA A 323 0.32 4.31 14.46
CA ALA A 323 1.43 5.26 14.63
C ALA A 323 0.93 6.68 14.96
N LEU A 324 -0.12 7.14 14.30
CA LEU A 324 -0.78 8.43 14.57
C LEU A 324 -1.41 8.45 15.98
N PHE A 325 -2.05 7.35 16.38
CA PHE A 325 -2.53 7.20 17.75
C PHE A 325 -1.38 7.29 18.76
N GLY A 326 -0.25 6.63 18.49
CA GLY A 326 0.96 6.74 19.31
C GLY A 326 1.50 8.17 19.38
N ALA A 327 1.51 8.88 18.26
CA ALA A 327 1.92 10.29 18.21
C ALA A 327 0.97 11.19 19.01
N PHE A 328 -0.35 10.95 18.94
CA PHE A 328 -1.35 11.64 19.72
C PHE A 328 -1.16 11.43 21.23
N VAL A 329 -1.03 10.17 21.67
CA VAL A 329 -0.78 9.82 23.09
C VAL A 329 0.49 10.50 23.59
N THR A 330 1.57 10.43 22.80
CA THR A 330 2.85 11.05 23.12
C THR A 330 2.74 12.57 23.26
N ARG A 331 2.01 13.22 22.35
CA ARG A 331 1.87 14.70 22.37
C ARG A 331 0.89 15.22 23.40
N SER A 332 -0.13 14.43 23.71
CA SER A 332 -1.14 14.77 24.74
C SER A 332 -0.67 14.52 26.16
N HIS A 333 0.51 13.94 26.33
CA HIS A 333 1.08 13.59 27.64
C HIS A 333 0.18 12.65 28.47
N ILE A 334 -0.64 11.82 27.82
CA ILE A 334 -1.46 10.80 28.47
C ILE A 334 -0.66 9.48 28.57
N SER A 335 -0.82 8.77 29.67
CA SER A 335 -0.10 7.51 29.91
C SER A 335 -0.68 6.32 29.16
N GLY A 336 -1.93 6.43 28.70
CA GLY A 336 -2.65 5.40 27.96
C GLY A 336 -4.13 5.73 27.83
N VAL A 337 -4.84 4.90 27.07
CA VAL A 337 -6.29 4.98 26.90
C VAL A 337 -6.88 3.67 27.39
N ASP A 338 -7.70 3.73 28.43
CA ASP A 338 -8.38 2.55 28.97
C ASP A 338 -9.70 2.32 28.25
N LEU A 339 -9.78 1.23 27.50
CA LEU A 339 -10.97 0.83 26.78
C LEU A 339 -12.08 0.27 27.70
N LEU A 340 -11.78 -0.03 28.97
CA LEU A 340 -12.77 -0.44 29.95
C LEU A 340 -13.58 0.76 30.49
N GLU A 341 -13.08 1.98 30.30
CA GLU A 341 -13.82 3.20 30.62
C GLU A 341 -14.98 3.37 29.62
N PRO A 342 -16.27 3.43 30.10
CA PRO A 342 -17.43 3.45 29.21
C PRO A 342 -17.46 4.59 28.20
N ILE A 343 -16.98 5.77 28.60
CA ILE A 343 -16.94 6.96 27.73
C ILE A 343 -15.91 6.79 26.60
N THR A 344 -14.77 6.17 26.91
CA THR A 344 -13.72 5.86 25.93
C THR A 344 -14.23 4.84 24.91
N PHE A 345 -14.89 3.78 25.39
CA PHE A 345 -15.46 2.77 24.51
C PHE A 345 -16.57 3.33 23.62
N ALA A 346 -17.47 4.14 24.18
CA ALA A 346 -18.52 4.81 23.41
C ALA A 346 -17.91 5.72 22.32
N GLY A 347 -16.87 6.49 22.67
CA GLY A 347 -16.14 7.31 21.70
C GLY A 347 -15.49 6.50 20.59
N LEU A 348 -14.92 5.33 20.92
CA LEU A 348 -14.36 4.41 19.93
C LEU A 348 -15.42 3.92 18.93
N VAL A 349 -16.62 3.52 19.42
CA VAL A 349 -17.72 3.04 18.57
C VAL A 349 -18.22 4.18 17.65
N VAL A 350 -18.37 5.40 18.18
CA VAL A 350 -18.75 6.57 17.37
C VAL A 350 -17.65 6.87 16.34
N GLY A 351 -16.37 6.84 16.74
CA GLY A 351 -15.25 7.05 15.82
C GLY A 351 -15.19 6.02 14.70
N ALA A 352 -15.49 4.75 15.00
CA ALA A 352 -15.53 3.69 14.01
C ALA A 352 -16.63 3.88 12.95
N MET A 353 -17.70 4.62 13.27
CA MET A 353 -18.79 4.94 12.34
C MET A 353 -18.43 6.09 11.38
N LEU A 354 -17.53 7.02 11.77
CA LEU A 354 -17.27 8.25 11.00
C LEU A 354 -16.82 8.03 9.54
N PRO A 355 -16.09 6.94 9.17
CA PRO A 355 -15.72 6.70 7.76
C PRO A 355 -16.91 6.38 6.86
N TYR A 356 -18.05 5.96 7.39
CA TYR A 356 -19.26 5.58 6.64
C TYR A 356 -20.23 6.75 6.49
#